data_d5bec8db4c73725f227bfb61a9edbc91
#
_entry.id   d5bec8db4c73725f227bfb61a9edbc91
#
_cell.length_a   1.000
_cell.length_b   1.000
_cell.length_c   1.000
_cell.angle_alpha   90.00
_cell.angle_beta   90.00
_cell.angle_gamma   90.00
#
_symmetry.space_group_name_H-M   'P 1'
#
loop_
_entity.id
_entity.type
_entity.pdbx_description
1 polymer ?
#
loop_
_entity_poly.entity_id
_entity_poly.type
_entity_poly.pdbx_seq_one_letter_code
_entity_poly.pdbx_strand_id
1 'polypeptide(L)'
;MAVVQISRIQVRRGQKNQGSGVPQLSGGEFGWAVDARELYIGNGSVAEGAPAVGNTKIITQHDDLFTLADSYTYLGGLQVQTGASATSPIKRTLQQRLDETVSIKSFGATGDGSDQTVAIQRAIDQLYINTSTKGTEQSRVSLYFPAGIYQITSTIYIPPYATIIGDGMDKTKFNMTNSAIAFQTVNSSSTPGSYANDSTSTTLNQATNIHLEGFTLATMSTTNPAMVLQSCKNSNFKEIKITGPWTTGTTITATNSAIKLGSLSSVVGTQKNKFDHVSITGFSTAIASDDDAYNNHFHCSYFTGNGYGVQFGQNTVIGAQGQSTGPSKNKFSQCQFADIDREGIAIIKGTNNYSSHNNFEGVGNVGGNEGNAQYPVIDFTAGGNSSVEDTFARTSDLSNNQTYLTTFPYISEIKGKVNASLGGF
;
A
#
# COMPACT_ATOMS: atom_id res chain seq x y z
N MET A 1 52.75 -11.82 -52.98
CA MET A 1 51.82 -11.05 -52.11
C MET A 1 52.60 -10.65 -50.90
N ALA A 2 52.92 -9.36 -50.75
CA ALA A 2 53.65 -8.87 -49.56
C ALA A 2 52.64 -8.83 -48.41
N VAL A 3 52.88 -9.58 -47.35
CA VAL A 3 52.15 -9.47 -46.11
C VAL A 3 52.56 -8.15 -45.47
N VAL A 4 51.71 -7.14 -45.53
CA VAL A 4 51.89 -5.90 -44.77
C VAL A 4 51.76 -6.26 -43.31
N GLN A 5 52.88 -6.29 -42.61
CA GLN A 5 52.87 -6.46 -41.17
C GLN A 5 52.18 -5.24 -40.59
N ILE A 6 50.98 -5.41 -40.04
CA ILE A 6 50.23 -4.33 -39.35
C ILE A 6 51.09 -3.90 -38.20
N SER A 7 51.70 -2.74 -38.33
CA SER A 7 52.45 -2.11 -37.25
C SER A 7 51.54 -1.87 -36.04
N ARG A 8 52.09 -2.10 -34.87
CA ARG A 8 51.42 -1.97 -33.56
C ARG A 8 50.65 -0.67 -33.48
N ILE A 9 49.33 -0.75 -33.33
CA ILE A 9 48.50 0.44 -33.08
C ILE A 9 48.83 0.91 -31.66
N GLN A 10 49.50 2.05 -31.56
CA GLN A 10 49.85 2.67 -30.29
C GLN A 10 48.77 3.69 -29.94
N VAL A 11 48.07 3.42 -28.83
CA VAL A 11 47.09 4.38 -28.28
C VAL A 11 47.83 5.40 -27.43
N ARG A 12 47.62 6.70 -27.67
CA ARG A 12 48.17 7.77 -26.81
C ARG A 12 47.60 7.63 -25.41
N ARG A 13 48.45 7.74 -24.40
CA ARG A 13 48.06 7.65 -22.99
C ARG A 13 48.30 8.96 -22.26
N GLY A 14 47.36 9.33 -21.37
CA GLY A 14 47.46 10.54 -20.57
C GLY A 14 46.50 10.52 -19.39
N GLN A 15 46.46 11.61 -18.67
CA GLN A 15 45.50 11.82 -17.57
C GLN A 15 44.51 12.92 -17.97
N LYS A 16 43.24 12.66 -17.77
CA LYS A 16 42.14 13.61 -18.07
C LYS A 16 41.98 14.66 -16.97
N ASN A 17 42.16 14.26 -15.72
CA ASN A 17 41.85 15.09 -14.55
C ASN A 17 43.01 15.97 -14.11
N GLN A 18 44.11 15.98 -14.86
CA GLN A 18 45.26 16.85 -14.63
C GLN A 18 45.45 17.83 -15.78
N GLY A 19 45.69 19.09 -15.48
CA GLY A 19 45.91 20.13 -16.47
C GLY A 19 44.61 20.54 -17.23
N SER A 20 44.76 20.74 -18.54
CA SER A 20 43.68 21.19 -19.43
C SER A 20 42.74 20.06 -19.96
N GLY A 21 42.81 18.88 -19.40
CA GLY A 21 41.99 17.72 -19.82
C GLY A 21 42.65 16.93 -20.98
N VAL A 22 41.81 16.21 -21.74
CA VAL A 22 42.28 15.39 -22.87
C VAL A 22 42.73 16.33 -24.00
N PRO A 23 44.03 16.26 -24.42
CA PRO A 23 44.47 17.09 -25.52
C PRO A 23 43.78 16.73 -26.83
N GLN A 24 43.73 17.67 -27.77
CA GLN A 24 43.21 17.41 -29.11
C GLN A 24 43.97 16.26 -29.77
N LEU A 25 43.25 15.22 -30.17
CA LEU A 25 43.81 14.10 -30.95
C LEU A 25 43.70 14.39 -32.45
N SER A 26 44.61 13.86 -33.23
CA SER A 26 44.53 13.91 -34.67
C SER A 26 43.35 13.09 -35.18
N GLY A 27 42.85 13.34 -36.39
CA GLY A 27 41.74 12.59 -36.99
C GLY A 27 42.02 11.08 -36.97
N GLY A 28 41.15 10.33 -36.30
CA GLY A 28 41.26 8.89 -36.15
C GLY A 28 42.31 8.40 -35.12
N GLU A 29 43.04 9.30 -34.45
CA GLU A 29 43.96 8.95 -33.37
C GLU A 29 43.18 8.51 -32.11
N PHE A 30 43.62 7.41 -31.50
CA PHE A 30 43.05 6.95 -30.22
C PHE A 30 43.83 7.49 -29.02
N GLY A 31 43.08 7.91 -28.00
CA GLY A 31 43.60 8.37 -26.70
C GLY A 31 42.95 7.62 -25.54
N TRP A 32 43.78 7.16 -24.60
CA TRP A 32 43.35 6.49 -23.37
C TRP A 32 43.64 7.38 -22.16
N ALA A 33 42.60 7.83 -21.47
CA ALA A 33 42.72 8.54 -20.21
C ALA A 33 42.82 7.51 -19.08
N VAL A 34 44.01 7.36 -18.50
CA VAL A 34 44.31 6.29 -17.53
C VAL A 34 43.57 6.49 -16.21
N ASP A 35 43.48 7.73 -15.76
CA ASP A 35 42.85 8.13 -14.50
C ASP A 35 41.33 8.04 -14.54
N ALA A 36 40.74 8.31 -15.72
CA ALA A 36 39.30 8.23 -15.94
C ALA A 36 38.82 6.90 -16.55
N ARG A 37 39.75 6.06 -17.03
CA ARG A 37 39.47 4.82 -17.78
C ARG A 37 38.61 5.05 -19.01
N GLU A 38 38.80 6.17 -19.70
CA GLU A 38 38.02 6.57 -20.86
C GLU A 38 38.84 6.47 -22.15
N LEU A 39 38.21 6.01 -23.22
CA LEU A 39 38.77 5.91 -24.56
C LEU A 39 38.19 7.02 -25.44
N TYR A 40 39.08 7.68 -26.20
CA TYR A 40 38.72 8.74 -27.12
C TYR A 40 39.25 8.47 -28.52
N ILE A 41 38.57 9.04 -29.52
CA ILE A 41 39.02 9.14 -30.91
C ILE A 41 38.97 10.60 -31.34
N GLY A 42 40.04 11.08 -32.01
CA GLY A 42 40.07 12.41 -32.57
C GLY A 42 39.12 12.53 -33.76
N ASN A 43 38.32 13.60 -33.78
CA ASN A 43 37.32 13.85 -34.83
C ASN A 43 37.96 14.33 -36.16
N GLY A 44 39.23 14.70 -36.16
CA GLY A 44 39.86 15.36 -37.31
C GLY A 44 39.55 16.85 -37.37
N SER A 45 39.82 17.45 -38.52
CA SER A 45 39.61 18.87 -38.78
C SER A 45 38.36 19.10 -39.64
N VAL A 46 37.83 20.30 -39.61
CA VAL A 46 36.69 20.71 -40.47
C VAL A 46 37.08 20.60 -41.97
N ALA A 47 38.33 20.76 -42.28
CA ALA A 47 38.84 20.57 -43.67
C ALA A 47 38.75 19.12 -44.14
N GLU A 48 38.73 18.17 -43.23
CA GLU A 48 38.56 16.72 -43.48
C GLU A 48 37.08 16.32 -43.46
N GLY A 49 36.16 17.25 -43.30
CA GLY A 49 34.70 17.04 -43.29
C GLY A 49 34.14 16.70 -41.90
N ALA A 50 34.92 16.88 -40.83
CA ALA A 50 34.40 16.69 -39.47
C ALA A 50 33.40 17.80 -39.11
N PRO A 51 32.23 17.48 -38.53
CA PRO A 51 31.25 18.50 -38.14
C PRO A 51 31.72 19.42 -37.01
N ALA A 52 32.70 18.96 -36.23
CA ALA A 52 33.33 19.75 -35.16
C ALA A 52 34.74 19.22 -34.88
N VAL A 53 35.66 20.12 -34.58
CA VAL A 53 36.97 19.75 -34.05
C VAL A 53 36.81 19.29 -32.61
N GLY A 54 37.54 18.25 -32.21
CA GLY A 54 37.50 17.74 -30.84
C GLY A 54 37.72 16.23 -30.78
N ASN A 55 37.47 15.67 -29.64
CA ASN A 55 37.57 14.23 -29.39
C ASN A 55 36.20 13.65 -29.11
N THR A 56 35.88 12.53 -29.72
CA THR A 56 34.66 11.75 -29.41
C THR A 56 34.99 10.66 -28.40
N LYS A 57 34.29 10.60 -27.30
CA LYS A 57 34.42 9.53 -26.32
C LYS A 57 33.82 8.24 -26.89
N ILE A 58 34.56 7.15 -26.80
CA ILE A 58 34.11 5.81 -27.14
C ILE A 58 33.61 5.15 -25.86
N ILE A 59 32.37 4.62 -25.88
CA ILE A 59 31.80 3.93 -24.75
C ILE A 59 32.54 2.64 -24.47
N THR A 60 32.96 2.46 -23.23
CA THR A 60 33.66 1.26 -22.75
C THR A 60 32.86 0.59 -21.63
N GLN A 61 33.30 -0.57 -21.16
CA GLN A 61 32.70 -1.24 -20.00
C GLN A 61 32.78 -0.44 -18.68
N HIS A 62 33.62 0.62 -18.65
CA HIS A 62 33.80 1.49 -17.48
C HIS A 62 32.84 2.69 -17.50
N ASP A 63 32.11 2.86 -18.58
CA ASP A 63 31.15 3.96 -18.72
C ASP A 63 29.79 3.56 -18.15
N ASP A 64 29.22 4.45 -17.37
CA ASP A 64 27.84 4.31 -16.91
C ASP A 64 26.89 4.71 -18.06
N LEU A 65 26.29 3.70 -18.70
CA LEU A 65 25.35 3.91 -19.80
C LEU A 65 24.13 4.71 -19.37
N PHE A 66 23.76 4.67 -18.09
CA PHE A 66 22.60 5.41 -17.58
C PHE A 66 22.87 6.91 -17.47
N THR A 67 24.13 7.29 -17.17
CA THR A 67 24.54 8.71 -17.19
C THR A 67 24.83 9.21 -18.59
N LEU A 68 25.24 8.34 -19.52
CA LEU A 68 25.42 8.69 -20.93
C LEU A 68 24.08 8.86 -21.67
N ALA A 69 23.05 8.19 -21.25
CA ALA A 69 21.69 8.36 -21.79
C ALA A 69 21.00 9.59 -21.17
N ASP A 70 21.58 10.78 -21.34
CA ASP A 70 21.06 12.04 -20.81
C ASP A 70 20.02 12.73 -21.70
N SER A 71 19.60 12.06 -22.76
CA SER A 71 18.77 12.64 -23.81
C SER A 71 17.42 11.97 -24.02
N TYR A 72 16.90 11.27 -22.99
CA TYR A 72 15.53 10.76 -23.09
C TYR A 72 14.54 11.93 -23.27
N THR A 73 13.85 11.91 -24.39
CA THR A 73 12.73 12.81 -24.67
C THR A 73 11.49 11.96 -24.89
N TYR A 74 10.39 12.31 -24.26
CA TYR A 74 9.12 11.63 -24.51
C TYR A 74 8.68 11.89 -25.96
N LEU A 75 8.56 10.81 -26.73
CA LEU A 75 8.14 10.85 -28.15
C LEU A 75 6.72 10.32 -28.28
N GLY A 76 5.77 10.90 -27.58
CA GLY A 76 4.36 10.48 -27.56
C GLY A 76 3.56 10.75 -28.82
N GLY A 77 4.21 11.05 -29.95
CA GLY A 77 3.59 11.34 -31.23
C GLY A 77 4.03 12.68 -31.81
N LEU A 78 3.68 12.90 -33.09
CA LEU A 78 4.14 14.04 -33.89
C LEU A 78 3.72 15.45 -33.38
N GLN A 79 2.92 15.55 -32.32
CA GLN A 79 2.39 16.83 -31.83
C GLN A 79 2.59 17.07 -30.34
N VAL A 80 3.39 16.25 -29.65
CA VAL A 80 3.62 16.45 -28.20
C VAL A 80 4.76 17.44 -27.98
N GLN A 81 4.41 18.62 -27.53
CA GLN A 81 5.37 19.62 -27.06
C GLN A 81 5.64 19.39 -25.58
N THR A 82 6.82 18.90 -25.22
CA THR A 82 7.22 18.63 -23.82
C THR A 82 7.90 19.81 -23.16
N GLY A 83 8.46 20.74 -23.92
CA GLY A 83 9.12 21.94 -23.43
C GLY A 83 8.36 23.23 -23.75
N ALA A 84 8.97 24.37 -23.49
CA ALA A 84 8.40 25.68 -23.75
C ALA A 84 8.15 25.92 -25.27
N SER A 85 8.84 25.21 -26.14
CA SER A 85 8.62 25.19 -27.59
C SER A 85 8.84 23.78 -28.15
N ALA A 86 8.35 23.54 -29.37
CA ALA A 86 8.57 22.27 -30.06
C ALA A 86 10.05 22.01 -30.38
N THR A 87 10.85 23.06 -30.46
CA THR A 87 12.30 22.98 -30.74
C THR A 87 13.16 22.87 -29.47
N SER A 88 12.54 22.96 -28.29
CA SER A 88 13.22 22.87 -27.00
C SER A 88 12.54 21.83 -26.11
N PRO A 89 12.56 20.55 -26.46
CA PRO A 89 11.95 19.49 -25.66
C PRO A 89 12.66 19.33 -24.33
N ILE A 90 11.90 18.94 -23.28
CA ILE A 90 12.49 18.61 -21.99
C ILE A 90 13.25 17.28 -22.13
N LYS A 91 14.52 17.33 -21.85
CA LYS A 91 15.39 16.16 -21.79
C LYS A 91 15.56 15.70 -20.34
N ARG A 92 15.58 14.41 -20.14
CA ARG A 92 15.80 13.75 -18.84
C ARG A 92 16.84 12.65 -18.99
N THR A 93 17.57 12.35 -17.93
CA THR A 93 18.44 11.17 -17.93
C THR A 93 17.59 9.89 -17.81
N LEU A 94 18.13 8.76 -18.26
CA LEU A 94 17.48 7.47 -18.05
C LEU A 94 17.34 7.16 -16.55
N GLN A 95 18.34 7.54 -15.74
CA GLN A 95 18.28 7.42 -14.28
C GLN A 95 17.07 8.18 -13.69
N GLN A 96 16.88 9.44 -14.05
CA GLN A 96 15.73 10.23 -13.62
C GLN A 96 14.39 9.59 -13.98
N ARG A 97 14.34 8.89 -15.13
CA ARG A 97 13.14 8.18 -15.55
C ARG A 97 12.91 6.91 -14.75
N LEU A 98 13.97 6.16 -14.43
CA LEU A 98 13.90 4.95 -13.62
C LEU A 98 13.56 5.25 -12.15
N ASP A 99 14.04 6.37 -11.62
CA ASP A 99 13.82 6.79 -10.24
C ASP A 99 12.38 7.25 -9.93
N GLU A 100 11.51 7.34 -10.93
CA GLU A 100 10.08 7.63 -10.72
C GLU A 100 9.36 6.49 -9.99
N THR A 101 9.83 5.24 -10.14
CA THR A 101 9.30 4.07 -9.43
C THR A 101 10.47 3.25 -8.92
N VAL A 102 10.59 3.18 -7.60
CA VAL A 102 11.71 2.49 -6.96
C VAL A 102 11.32 1.06 -6.64
N SER A 103 12.04 0.09 -7.19
CA SER A 103 11.84 -1.31 -6.83
C SER A 103 12.43 -1.63 -5.46
N ILE A 104 11.70 -2.38 -4.64
CA ILE A 104 12.19 -2.87 -3.35
C ILE A 104 13.47 -3.72 -3.50
N LYS A 105 13.67 -4.33 -4.66
CA LYS A 105 14.89 -5.08 -4.98
C LYS A 105 16.15 -4.23 -4.91
N SER A 106 16.04 -2.93 -5.16
CA SER A 106 17.16 -1.98 -5.00
C SER A 106 17.63 -1.83 -3.54
N PHE A 107 16.79 -2.24 -2.58
CA PHE A 107 17.12 -2.26 -1.15
C PHE A 107 17.47 -3.65 -0.62
N GLY A 108 17.50 -4.66 -1.52
CA GLY A 108 17.90 -6.03 -1.20
C GLY A 108 16.76 -6.97 -0.82
N ALA A 109 15.51 -6.54 -0.90
CA ALA A 109 14.37 -7.46 -0.72
C ALA A 109 14.03 -8.13 -2.05
N THR A 110 14.26 -9.43 -2.13
CA THR A 110 14.19 -10.21 -3.37
C THR A 110 12.84 -10.86 -3.63
N GLY A 111 12.00 -11.03 -2.58
CA GLY A 111 10.71 -11.71 -2.68
C GLY A 111 10.83 -13.23 -2.78
N ASP A 112 11.91 -13.82 -2.24
CA ASP A 112 12.23 -15.25 -2.31
C ASP A 112 11.72 -16.08 -1.13
N GLY A 113 10.96 -15.48 -0.21
CA GLY A 113 10.45 -16.13 0.99
C GLY A 113 11.39 -16.10 2.18
N SER A 114 12.55 -15.45 2.10
CA SER A 114 13.40 -15.17 3.27
C SER A 114 12.90 -13.94 4.05
N ASP A 115 13.42 -13.75 5.28
CA ASP A 115 13.10 -12.55 6.08
C ASP A 115 13.69 -11.28 5.43
N GLN A 116 12.82 -10.36 5.11
CA GLN A 116 13.16 -9.12 4.40
C GLN A 116 12.73 -7.87 5.17
N THR A 117 12.35 -8.03 6.42
CA THR A 117 11.87 -6.96 7.30
C THR A 117 12.78 -5.73 7.29
N VAL A 118 14.09 -5.95 7.50
CA VAL A 118 15.08 -4.87 7.57
C VAL A 118 15.23 -4.15 6.23
N ALA A 119 15.23 -4.89 5.13
CA ALA A 119 15.33 -4.32 3.78
C ALA A 119 14.10 -3.48 3.43
N ILE A 120 12.92 -3.98 3.76
CA ILE A 120 11.64 -3.29 3.52
C ILE A 120 11.57 -2.01 4.36
N GLN A 121 11.83 -2.10 5.67
CA GLN A 121 11.78 -0.93 6.53
C GLN A 121 12.83 0.12 6.13
N ARG A 122 14.04 -0.32 5.74
CA ARG A 122 15.08 0.58 5.23
C ARG A 122 14.62 1.34 3.99
N ALA A 123 13.95 0.67 3.05
CA ALA A 123 13.41 1.33 1.87
C ALA A 123 12.41 2.42 2.25
N ILE A 124 11.46 2.10 3.11
CA ILE A 124 10.45 3.04 3.61
C ILE A 124 11.10 4.21 4.34
N ASP A 125 12.06 3.93 5.20
CA ASP A 125 12.78 4.95 5.97
C ASP A 125 13.55 5.92 5.06
N GLN A 126 14.24 5.40 4.05
CA GLN A 126 15.02 6.23 3.13
C GLN A 126 14.14 7.06 2.20
N LEU A 127 13.05 6.49 1.71
CA LEU A 127 12.21 7.17 0.72
C LEU A 127 11.24 8.18 1.35
N TYR A 128 10.71 7.89 2.55
CA TYR A 128 9.62 8.69 3.10
C TYR A 128 9.94 9.36 4.45
N ILE A 129 10.90 8.84 5.21
CA ILE A 129 11.25 9.38 6.53
C ILE A 129 12.53 10.19 6.50
N ASN A 130 13.60 9.66 5.90
CA ASN A 130 14.95 10.26 5.90
C ASN A 130 15.18 11.23 4.73
N THR A 131 14.14 11.87 4.24
CA THR A 131 14.26 12.87 3.16
C THR A 131 13.99 14.27 3.72
N SER A 132 14.57 15.30 3.11
CA SER A 132 14.30 16.69 3.47
C SER A 132 12.85 17.09 3.25
N THR A 133 12.13 16.33 2.42
CA THR A 133 10.72 16.56 2.09
C THR A 133 9.78 15.58 2.76
N LYS A 134 10.25 14.85 3.79
CA LYS A 134 9.44 13.86 4.51
C LYS A 134 8.14 14.45 5.02
N GLY A 135 7.06 13.67 4.92
CA GLY A 135 5.75 14.11 5.37
C GLY A 135 5.13 15.23 4.53
N THR A 136 5.67 15.52 3.35
CA THR A 136 5.16 16.52 2.42
C THR A 136 4.73 15.90 1.09
N GLU A 137 4.08 16.68 0.25
CA GLU A 137 3.69 16.23 -1.08
C GLU A 137 4.86 15.91 -2.01
N GLN A 138 6.05 16.36 -1.70
CA GLN A 138 7.25 16.11 -2.49
C GLN A 138 7.88 14.73 -2.23
N SER A 139 7.56 14.07 -1.12
CA SER A 139 7.98 12.69 -0.87
C SER A 139 7.02 11.68 -1.53
N ARG A 140 6.98 11.66 -2.86
CA ARG A 140 5.97 10.93 -3.64
C ARG A 140 6.53 9.81 -4.51
N VAL A 141 7.63 9.24 -4.11
CA VAL A 141 8.19 8.09 -4.84
C VAL A 141 7.29 6.87 -4.60
N SER A 142 6.99 6.13 -5.66
CA SER A 142 6.29 4.85 -5.53
C SER A 142 7.30 3.75 -5.24
N LEU A 143 7.11 3.04 -4.13
CA LEU A 143 7.87 1.84 -3.79
C LEU A 143 7.15 0.62 -4.33
N TYR A 144 7.74 -0.01 -5.32
CA TYR A 144 7.17 -1.12 -6.05
C TYR A 144 7.70 -2.47 -5.55
N PHE A 145 6.79 -3.38 -5.29
CA PHE A 145 7.04 -4.75 -4.88
C PHE A 145 6.66 -5.72 -6.01
N PRO A 146 7.63 -6.24 -6.76
CA PRO A 146 7.37 -7.29 -7.75
C PRO A 146 6.72 -8.52 -7.13
N ALA A 147 6.13 -9.38 -7.98
CA ALA A 147 5.62 -10.68 -7.57
C ALA A 147 6.68 -11.46 -6.77
N GLY A 148 6.26 -12.01 -5.63
CA GLY A 148 7.15 -12.73 -4.71
C GLY A 148 6.57 -12.85 -3.31
N ILE A 149 7.28 -13.57 -2.46
CA ILE A 149 6.93 -13.78 -1.05
C ILE A 149 7.94 -13.03 -0.18
N TYR A 150 7.48 -11.99 0.49
CA TYR A 150 8.25 -11.15 1.39
C TYR A 150 7.92 -11.53 2.83
N GLN A 151 8.76 -12.34 3.47
CA GLN A 151 8.58 -12.62 4.89
C GLN A 151 8.97 -11.41 5.74
N ILE A 152 8.16 -11.15 6.75
CA ILE A 152 8.41 -10.11 7.75
C ILE A 152 8.29 -10.71 9.15
N THR A 153 9.23 -10.38 10.01
CA THR A 153 9.33 -10.89 11.39
C THR A 153 9.07 -9.84 12.45
N SER A 154 8.91 -8.57 12.05
CA SER A 154 8.50 -7.48 12.91
C SER A 154 7.66 -6.48 12.16
N THR A 155 7.00 -5.58 12.90
CA THR A 155 6.12 -4.56 12.34
C THR A 155 6.82 -3.68 11.33
N ILE A 156 6.19 -3.49 10.18
CA ILE A 156 6.56 -2.49 9.18
C ILE A 156 5.79 -1.21 9.46
N TYR A 157 6.53 -0.14 9.67
CA TYR A 157 5.99 1.18 9.99
C TYR A 157 5.85 2.02 8.74
N ILE A 158 4.63 2.52 8.51
CA ILE A 158 4.24 3.21 7.27
C ILE A 158 3.99 4.69 7.60
N PRO A 159 4.88 5.60 7.15
CA PRO A 159 4.78 7.03 7.40
C PRO A 159 3.82 7.72 6.43
N PRO A 160 3.48 9.00 6.68
CA PRO A 160 2.70 9.82 5.75
C PRO A 160 3.29 9.83 4.33
N TYR A 161 2.41 9.89 3.34
CA TYR A 161 2.71 9.94 1.90
C TYR A 161 3.39 8.69 1.33
N ALA A 162 3.54 7.61 2.11
CA ALA A 162 4.06 6.35 1.59
C ALA A 162 3.13 5.80 0.50
N THR A 163 3.71 5.45 -0.64
CA THR A 163 3.04 4.79 -1.76
C THR A 163 3.69 3.43 -1.98
N ILE A 164 2.96 2.36 -1.67
CA ILE A 164 3.43 0.97 -1.79
C ILE A 164 2.52 0.24 -2.75
N ILE A 165 3.10 -0.28 -3.83
CA ILE A 165 2.37 -0.92 -4.91
C ILE A 165 2.97 -2.30 -5.17
N GLY A 166 2.11 -3.32 -5.18
CA GLY A 166 2.46 -4.68 -5.58
C GLY A 166 1.92 -5.04 -6.97
N ASP A 167 2.31 -6.21 -7.47
CA ASP A 167 1.84 -6.75 -8.77
C ASP A 167 0.40 -7.28 -8.75
N GLY A 168 -0.24 -7.25 -7.60
CA GLY A 168 -1.62 -7.70 -7.41
C GLY A 168 -1.77 -8.68 -6.25
N MET A 169 -3.04 -8.84 -5.81
CA MET A 169 -3.41 -9.86 -4.83
C MET A 169 -2.94 -11.24 -5.32
N ASP A 170 -2.44 -12.06 -4.40
CA ASP A 170 -1.88 -13.40 -4.65
C ASP A 170 -0.57 -13.45 -5.44
N LYS A 171 -0.09 -12.36 -6.00
CA LYS A 171 1.22 -12.26 -6.65
C LYS A 171 2.29 -11.70 -5.72
N THR A 172 2.04 -10.53 -5.14
CA THR A 172 2.91 -9.93 -4.12
C THR A 172 2.36 -10.28 -2.74
N LYS A 173 3.12 -11.00 -1.92
CA LYS A 173 2.67 -11.48 -0.61
C LYS A 173 3.62 -11.06 0.50
N PHE A 174 3.09 -10.37 1.51
CA PHE A 174 3.78 -10.11 2.77
C PHE A 174 3.30 -11.13 3.79
N ASN A 175 4.22 -11.94 4.33
CA ASN A 175 3.91 -12.96 5.32
C ASN A 175 4.51 -12.57 6.66
N MET A 176 3.68 -12.18 7.63
CA MET A 176 4.08 -12.00 9.02
C MET A 176 4.21 -13.38 9.69
N THR A 177 5.41 -13.74 10.07
CA THR A 177 5.72 -15.09 10.59
C THR A 177 5.64 -15.21 12.10
N ASN A 178 5.40 -14.13 12.81
CA ASN A 178 5.20 -14.13 14.26
C ASN A 178 3.88 -13.44 14.65
N SER A 179 3.64 -13.28 15.95
CA SER A 179 2.41 -12.68 16.47
C SER A 179 2.46 -11.15 16.55
N ALA A 180 3.33 -10.46 15.82
CA ALA A 180 3.36 -9.00 15.79
C ALA A 180 2.30 -8.42 14.83
N ILE A 181 2.03 -7.13 14.95
CA ILE A 181 1.30 -6.35 13.95
C ILE A 181 2.15 -6.33 12.67
N ALA A 182 1.56 -6.67 11.52
CA ALA A 182 2.34 -6.68 10.29
C ALA A 182 2.60 -5.25 9.78
N PHE A 183 1.56 -4.43 9.62
CA PHE A 183 1.68 -3.05 9.14
C PHE A 183 1.05 -2.08 10.15
N GLN A 184 1.76 -0.99 10.44
CA GLN A 184 1.27 0.04 11.34
C GLN A 184 1.58 1.43 10.79
N THR A 185 0.58 2.30 10.72
CA THR A 185 0.83 3.70 10.33
C THR A 185 1.47 4.48 11.47
N VAL A 186 2.36 5.40 11.12
CA VAL A 186 3.07 6.29 12.06
C VAL A 186 3.00 7.73 11.60
N ASN A 187 3.19 8.67 12.52
CA ASN A 187 3.14 10.10 12.18
C ASN A 187 4.47 10.64 11.63
N SER A 188 4.46 11.86 11.11
CA SER A 188 5.62 12.48 10.45
C SER A 188 6.76 12.88 11.41
N SER A 189 6.58 12.74 12.74
CA SER A 189 7.66 12.93 13.68
C SER A 189 8.58 11.71 13.81
N SER A 190 8.26 10.63 13.11
CA SER A 190 9.09 9.42 13.06
C SER A 190 10.46 9.69 12.46
N THR A 191 11.45 8.96 12.94
CA THR A 191 12.81 8.93 12.40
C THR A 191 13.20 7.48 12.14
N PRO A 192 14.17 7.19 11.25
CA PRO A 192 14.62 5.83 11.01
C PRO A 192 15.00 5.11 12.32
N GLY A 193 14.36 3.97 12.57
CA GLY A 193 14.54 3.19 13.80
C GLY A 193 13.82 3.73 15.03
N SER A 194 13.12 4.87 14.95
CA SER A 194 12.32 5.43 16.06
C SER A 194 10.99 5.96 15.52
N TYR A 195 9.95 5.17 15.69
CA TYR A 195 8.66 5.43 15.05
C TYR A 195 7.66 6.00 16.05
N ALA A 196 7.18 7.19 15.74
CA ALA A 196 6.26 7.92 16.60
C ALA A 196 4.84 7.36 16.45
N ASN A 197 4.23 7.05 17.57
CA ASN A 197 2.88 6.52 17.66
C ASN A 197 1.83 7.63 17.84
N ASP A 198 0.57 7.24 18.03
CA ASP A 198 -0.57 8.13 18.17
C ASP A 198 -0.46 9.11 19.35
N SER A 199 0.22 8.76 20.45
CA SER A 199 0.31 9.62 21.62
C SER A 199 0.95 10.98 21.33
N THR A 200 1.74 11.06 20.26
CA THR A 200 2.38 12.29 19.77
C THR A 200 1.72 12.86 18.52
N SER A 201 0.63 12.25 18.05
CA SER A 201 -0.05 12.68 16.83
C SER A 201 -0.88 13.93 17.04
N THR A 202 -0.85 14.81 16.05
CA THR A 202 -1.62 16.04 15.95
C THR A 202 -2.29 16.11 14.58
N THR A 203 -3.17 17.07 14.37
CA THR A 203 -3.81 17.29 13.06
C THR A 203 -2.81 17.66 11.96
N LEU A 204 -1.60 18.09 12.31
CA LEU A 204 -0.56 18.50 11.37
C LEU A 204 0.41 17.38 11.01
N ASN A 205 0.73 16.49 11.97
CA ASN A 205 1.75 15.46 11.77
C ASN A 205 1.20 14.05 11.61
N GLN A 206 -0.12 13.81 11.82
CA GLN A 206 -0.72 12.48 11.74
C GLN A 206 -0.44 11.78 10.40
N ALA A 207 -0.51 10.45 10.38
CA ALA A 207 -0.44 9.64 9.17
C ALA A 207 -1.47 10.13 8.14
N THR A 208 -1.04 10.41 6.92
CA THR A 208 -1.92 10.99 5.90
C THR A 208 -1.45 10.66 4.48
N ASN A 209 -2.39 10.63 3.54
CA ASN A 209 -2.11 10.46 2.12
C ASN A 209 -1.26 9.21 1.81
N ILE A 210 -1.50 8.13 2.56
CA ILE A 210 -0.88 6.83 2.32
C ILE A 210 -1.64 6.13 1.20
N HIS A 211 -0.92 5.51 0.29
CA HIS A 211 -1.49 4.68 -0.75
C HIS A 211 -0.89 3.28 -0.71
N LEU A 212 -1.73 2.27 -0.48
CA LEU A 212 -1.35 0.86 -0.50
C LEU A 212 -2.20 0.14 -1.53
N GLU A 213 -1.57 -0.59 -2.46
CA GLU A 213 -2.29 -1.24 -3.56
C GLU A 213 -1.65 -2.56 -4.00
N GLY A 214 -2.49 -3.54 -4.34
CA GLY A 214 -2.11 -4.68 -5.16
C GLY A 214 -1.26 -5.75 -4.45
N PHE A 215 -1.59 -6.17 -3.22
CA PHE A 215 -0.86 -7.23 -2.53
C PHE A 215 -1.70 -8.04 -1.55
N THR A 216 -1.14 -9.15 -1.09
CA THR A 216 -1.67 -9.95 0.03
C THR A 216 -0.83 -9.70 1.29
N LEU A 217 -1.51 -9.50 2.41
CA LEU A 217 -0.93 -9.45 3.76
C LEU A 217 -1.42 -10.67 4.54
N ALA A 218 -0.55 -11.61 4.84
CA ALA A 218 -0.85 -12.79 5.62
C ALA A 218 -0.23 -12.70 7.02
N THR A 219 -0.97 -13.12 8.06
CA THR A 219 -0.48 -13.18 9.43
C THR A 219 -0.83 -14.51 10.09
N MET A 220 0.02 -14.95 11.01
CA MET A 220 -0.23 -16.10 11.88
C MET A 220 -0.71 -15.69 13.28
N SER A 221 -0.87 -14.39 13.54
CA SER A 221 -1.27 -13.88 14.85
C SER A 221 -2.73 -14.20 15.16
N THR A 222 -2.99 -14.77 16.31
CA THR A 222 -4.32 -14.99 16.88
C THR A 222 -4.75 -13.86 17.83
N THR A 223 -3.86 -12.92 18.12
CA THR A 223 -4.08 -11.88 19.14
C THR A 223 -3.91 -10.46 18.62
N ASN A 224 -2.97 -10.22 17.70
CA ASN A 224 -2.68 -8.90 17.19
C ASN A 224 -3.32 -8.65 15.83
N PRO A 225 -3.72 -7.41 15.54
CA PRO A 225 -4.18 -7.01 14.22
C PRO A 225 -3.12 -7.22 13.13
N ALA A 226 -3.57 -7.55 11.91
CA ALA A 226 -2.66 -7.58 10.76
C ALA A 226 -2.23 -6.17 10.36
N MET A 227 -3.16 -5.22 10.33
CA MET A 227 -2.90 -3.82 9.99
C MET A 227 -3.53 -2.89 11.03
N VAL A 228 -2.75 -1.94 11.54
CA VAL A 228 -3.23 -0.90 12.46
C VAL A 228 -3.09 0.46 11.80
N LEU A 229 -4.21 1.14 11.63
CA LEU A 229 -4.26 2.50 11.12
C LEU A 229 -4.43 3.45 12.30
N GLN A 230 -3.31 3.93 12.80
CA GLN A 230 -3.29 4.86 13.92
C GLN A 230 -3.38 6.30 13.41
N SER A 231 -4.41 7.03 13.84
CA SER A 231 -4.63 8.44 13.47
C SER A 231 -4.43 8.71 11.97
N CYS A 232 -4.81 7.75 11.12
CA CYS A 232 -4.59 7.79 9.68
C CYS A 232 -5.71 8.55 8.98
N LYS A 233 -5.37 9.46 8.08
CA LYS A 233 -6.39 10.21 7.31
C LYS A 233 -6.10 10.29 5.83
N ASN A 234 -7.17 10.52 5.03
CA ASN A 234 -7.10 10.81 3.60
C ASN A 234 -6.27 9.78 2.81
N SER A 235 -6.29 8.51 3.23
CA SER A 235 -5.47 7.45 2.66
C SER A 235 -6.29 6.47 1.85
N ASN A 236 -5.66 5.80 0.91
CA ASN A 236 -6.30 4.87 -0.01
C ASN A 236 -5.68 3.48 0.09
N PHE A 237 -6.53 2.48 0.29
CA PHE A 237 -6.19 1.06 0.41
C PHE A 237 -6.97 0.31 -0.65
N LYS A 238 -6.30 -0.18 -1.67
CA LYS A 238 -6.95 -0.72 -2.85
C LYS A 238 -6.39 -2.09 -3.24
N GLU A 239 -7.30 -3.01 -3.61
CA GLU A 239 -6.90 -4.34 -4.09
C GLU A 239 -5.94 -5.05 -3.12
N ILE A 240 -6.31 -5.08 -1.84
CA ILE A 240 -5.53 -5.71 -0.78
C ILE A 240 -6.28 -6.93 -0.25
N LYS A 241 -5.59 -8.07 -0.22
CA LYS A 241 -6.08 -9.28 0.45
C LYS A 241 -5.41 -9.43 1.81
N ILE A 242 -6.19 -9.64 2.87
CA ILE A 242 -5.66 -9.84 4.21
C ILE A 242 -6.14 -11.20 4.71
N THR A 243 -5.20 -12.07 5.11
CA THR A 243 -5.50 -13.43 5.55
C THR A 243 -4.94 -13.69 6.94
N GLY A 244 -5.74 -14.29 7.79
CA GLY A 244 -5.39 -14.67 9.15
C GLY A 244 -5.60 -16.17 9.43
N PRO A 245 -5.25 -16.64 10.64
CA PRO A 245 -5.30 -18.05 11.00
C PRO A 245 -6.64 -18.51 11.60
N TRP A 246 -7.60 -17.61 11.81
CA TRP A 246 -8.88 -17.98 12.42
C TRP A 246 -9.74 -18.80 11.45
N THR A 247 -10.49 -19.75 11.98
CA THR A 247 -11.42 -20.59 11.21
C THR A 247 -12.81 -20.51 11.80
N THR A 248 -13.82 -20.56 10.93
CA THR A 248 -15.24 -20.59 11.31
C THR A 248 -15.52 -21.71 12.30
N GLY A 249 -16.41 -21.46 13.27
CA GLY A 249 -16.78 -22.42 14.31
C GLY A 249 -15.85 -22.51 15.51
N THR A 250 -14.78 -21.75 15.53
CA THR A 250 -13.95 -21.64 16.73
C THR A 250 -14.56 -20.62 17.69
N THR A 251 -14.44 -20.88 19.00
CA THR A 251 -14.85 -19.90 20.01
C THR A 251 -14.08 -18.62 19.81
N ILE A 252 -14.78 -17.46 19.68
CA ILE A 252 -14.10 -16.18 19.53
C ILE A 252 -13.51 -15.77 20.88
N THR A 253 -12.37 -16.32 21.18
CA THR A 253 -11.50 -15.88 22.31
C THR A 253 -10.39 -14.97 21.83
N ALA A 254 -10.18 -14.93 20.51
CA ALA A 254 -9.12 -14.16 19.91
C ALA A 254 -9.53 -12.67 19.79
N THR A 255 -8.55 -11.82 19.91
CA THR A 255 -8.69 -10.36 19.77
C THR A 255 -8.09 -9.86 18.46
N ASN A 256 -7.66 -10.78 17.56
CA ASN A 256 -7.07 -10.41 16.30
C ASN A 256 -8.10 -9.81 15.35
N SER A 257 -7.68 -8.77 14.66
CA SER A 257 -8.46 -8.19 13.57
C SER A 257 -7.61 -8.07 12.32
N ALA A 258 -8.26 -8.05 11.16
CA ALA A 258 -7.49 -7.78 9.94
C ALA A 258 -7.07 -6.31 9.89
N ILE A 259 -8.03 -5.39 10.06
CA ILE A 259 -7.76 -3.96 10.11
C ILE A 259 -8.31 -3.41 11.42
N LYS A 260 -7.45 -2.75 12.21
CA LYS A 260 -7.85 -1.95 13.35
C LYS A 260 -7.76 -0.48 13.01
N LEU A 261 -8.89 0.22 13.09
CA LEU A 261 -8.96 1.67 12.98
C LEU A 261 -8.81 2.23 14.39
N GLY A 262 -7.66 2.82 14.69
CA GLY A 262 -7.32 3.24 16.04
C GLY A 262 -6.93 4.72 16.12
N SER A 263 -7.11 5.28 17.32
CA SER A 263 -6.54 6.55 17.72
C SER A 263 -6.36 6.52 19.24
N LEU A 264 -5.17 6.83 19.69
CA LEU A 264 -4.90 7.00 21.12
C LEU A 264 -5.17 8.42 21.60
N SER A 265 -5.48 9.33 20.69
CA SER A 265 -5.73 10.74 20.97
C SER A 265 -7.16 11.13 20.60
N SER A 266 -7.86 11.76 21.51
CA SER A 266 -9.21 12.31 21.25
C SER A 266 -9.24 13.42 20.19
N VAL A 267 -8.09 13.96 19.83
CA VAL A 267 -7.99 15.11 18.91
C VAL A 267 -7.80 14.65 17.47
N VAL A 268 -7.32 13.42 17.25
CA VAL A 268 -6.82 12.99 15.94
C VAL A 268 -7.31 11.57 15.64
N GLY A 269 -8.49 11.45 15.04
CA GLY A 269 -9.08 10.16 14.68
C GLY A 269 -8.57 9.59 13.35
N THR A 270 -8.77 8.29 13.16
CA THR A 270 -8.58 7.63 11.87
C THR A 270 -9.76 7.95 10.96
N GLN A 271 -9.55 8.73 9.90
CA GLN A 271 -10.64 9.35 9.17
C GLN A 271 -10.44 9.53 7.68
N LYS A 272 -11.55 9.57 6.95
CA LYS A 272 -11.59 9.89 5.52
C LYS A 272 -10.69 8.98 4.68
N ASN A 273 -10.53 7.74 5.13
CA ASN A 273 -9.80 6.73 4.38
C ASN A 273 -10.76 5.97 3.47
N LYS A 274 -10.26 5.56 2.31
CA LYS A 274 -10.98 4.75 1.35
C LYS A 274 -10.37 3.35 1.29
N PHE A 275 -11.24 2.35 1.38
CA PHE A 275 -10.91 0.94 1.20
C PHE A 275 -11.72 0.43 0.01
N ASP A 276 -11.04 0.04 -1.04
CA ASP A 276 -11.66 -0.34 -2.30
C ASP A 276 -11.16 -1.73 -2.75
N HIS A 277 -12.08 -2.66 -2.98
CA HIS A 277 -11.74 -4.05 -3.32
C HIS A 277 -10.78 -4.71 -2.33
N VAL A 278 -11.04 -4.53 -1.02
CA VAL A 278 -10.29 -5.20 0.04
C VAL A 278 -10.95 -6.54 0.37
N SER A 279 -10.16 -7.61 0.38
CA SER A 279 -10.64 -8.96 0.71
C SER A 279 -10.05 -9.40 2.05
N ILE A 280 -10.90 -9.79 3.01
CA ILE A 280 -10.48 -10.17 4.36
C ILE A 280 -11.04 -11.54 4.72
N THR A 281 -10.19 -12.45 5.16
CA THR A 281 -10.58 -13.78 5.64
C THR A 281 -9.69 -14.28 6.78
N GLY A 282 -10.27 -15.06 7.68
CA GLY A 282 -9.53 -15.78 8.72
C GLY A 282 -9.20 -14.95 9.97
N PHE A 283 -10.09 -14.05 10.38
CA PHE A 283 -9.92 -13.24 11.59
C PHE A 283 -11.11 -13.38 12.55
N SER A 284 -10.86 -13.18 13.84
CA SER A 284 -11.97 -13.04 14.81
C SER A 284 -12.82 -11.82 14.47
N THR A 285 -12.22 -10.76 13.92
CA THR A 285 -12.92 -9.56 13.45
C THR A 285 -12.24 -9.04 12.17
N ALA A 286 -12.99 -8.84 11.10
CA ALA A 286 -12.38 -8.30 9.88
C ALA A 286 -12.00 -6.82 10.08
N ILE A 287 -12.95 -5.97 10.50
CA ILE A 287 -12.70 -4.55 10.76
C ILE A 287 -13.08 -4.23 12.19
N ALA A 288 -12.13 -3.77 12.99
CA ALA A 288 -12.34 -3.39 14.38
C ALA A 288 -12.05 -1.91 14.62
N SER A 289 -12.82 -1.29 15.50
CA SER A 289 -12.51 0.03 16.06
C SER A 289 -13.17 0.20 17.41
N ASP A 290 -12.40 0.61 18.40
CA ASP A 290 -12.87 1.03 19.72
C ASP A 290 -12.79 2.54 19.91
N ASP A 291 -12.06 3.21 19.03
CA ASP A 291 -11.62 4.61 19.14
C ASP A 291 -12.34 5.52 18.14
N ASP A 292 -11.90 6.76 18.06
CA ASP A 292 -12.44 7.74 17.11
C ASP A 292 -12.03 7.41 15.65
N ALA A 293 -12.88 6.68 14.98
CA ALA A 293 -12.78 6.39 13.56
C ALA A 293 -14.00 6.96 12.84
N TYR A 294 -13.82 7.89 11.91
CA TYR A 294 -14.95 8.55 11.28
C TYR A 294 -14.75 8.89 9.80
N ASN A 295 -15.86 8.88 9.07
CA ASN A 295 -15.87 9.13 7.62
C ASN A 295 -14.98 8.19 6.80
N ASN A 296 -14.72 6.96 7.27
CA ASN A 296 -14.05 5.96 6.46
C ASN A 296 -15.05 5.27 5.55
N HIS A 297 -14.62 4.90 4.35
CA HIS A 297 -15.48 4.27 3.35
C HIS A 297 -14.90 2.95 2.88
N PHE A 298 -15.62 1.86 3.15
CA PHE A 298 -15.37 0.53 2.62
C PHE A 298 -16.28 0.30 1.43
N HIS A 299 -15.71 0.04 0.27
CA HIS A 299 -16.44 -0.07 -0.98
C HIS A 299 -16.01 -1.33 -1.75
N CYS A 300 -16.96 -2.03 -2.36
CA CYS A 300 -16.69 -3.23 -3.17
C CYS A 300 -15.75 -4.24 -2.49
N SER A 301 -15.87 -4.41 -1.16
CA SER A 301 -14.96 -5.22 -0.36
C SER A 301 -15.61 -6.54 0.07
N TYR A 302 -14.76 -7.57 0.35
CA TYR A 302 -15.20 -8.92 0.63
C TYR A 302 -14.74 -9.34 2.02
N PHE A 303 -15.68 -9.62 2.91
CA PHE A 303 -15.45 -10.07 4.28
C PHE A 303 -15.99 -11.49 4.42
N THR A 304 -15.13 -12.51 4.34
CA THR A 304 -15.57 -13.89 4.29
C THR A 304 -14.82 -14.76 5.29
N GLY A 305 -15.51 -15.74 5.92
CA GLY A 305 -14.86 -16.66 6.83
C GLY A 305 -14.24 -15.99 8.06
N ASN A 306 -14.93 -15.03 8.67
CA ASN A 306 -14.50 -14.33 9.87
C ASN A 306 -15.46 -14.53 11.03
N GLY A 307 -15.02 -14.25 12.26
CA GLY A 307 -15.88 -14.24 13.44
C GLY A 307 -16.91 -13.12 13.37
N TYR A 308 -16.44 -11.88 13.20
CA TYR A 308 -17.25 -10.69 12.92
C TYR A 308 -16.80 -10.07 11.60
N GLY A 309 -17.73 -9.51 10.85
CA GLY A 309 -17.37 -8.69 9.69
C GLY A 309 -16.84 -7.32 10.15
N VAL A 310 -17.67 -6.54 10.81
CA VAL A 310 -17.33 -5.23 11.39
C VAL A 310 -17.74 -5.20 12.84
N GLN A 311 -16.87 -4.68 13.70
CA GLN A 311 -17.16 -4.55 15.12
C GLN A 311 -16.68 -3.20 15.66
N PHE A 312 -17.61 -2.33 16.02
CA PHE A 312 -17.33 -0.99 16.50
C PHE A 312 -17.78 -0.80 17.94
N GLY A 313 -16.86 -0.40 18.81
CA GLY A 313 -17.12 0.01 20.17
C GLY A 313 -17.37 -1.14 21.17
N GLN A 314 -16.84 -2.33 20.93
CA GLN A 314 -17.03 -3.47 21.83
C GLN A 314 -16.18 -3.41 23.09
N ASN A 315 -15.04 -2.72 23.06
CA ASN A 315 -14.18 -2.68 24.23
C ASN A 315 -14.76 -1.75 25.30
N THR A 316 -15.07 -2.30 26.44
CA THR A 316 -15.57 -1.53 27.62
C THR A 316 -14.52 -0.56 28.20
N VAL A 317 -13.28 -0.61 27.75
CA VAL A 317 -12.17 0.25 28.18
C VAL A 317 -12.09 1.57 27.38
N ILE A 318 -13.09 1.91 26.59
CA ILE A 318 -13.17 3.19 25.85
C ILE A 318 -13.11 4.42 26.80
N GLY A 319 -13.06 4.25 28.06
CA GLY A 319 -12.92 5.37 29.03
C GLY A 319 -11.49 5.82 29.30
N ALA A 320 -10.49 5.04 28.96
CA ALA A 320 -9.10 5.32 29.38
C ALA A 320 -8.48 6.53 28.64
N GLN A 321 -9.04 6.94 27.50
CA GLN A 321 -8.52 8.06 26.70
C GLN A 321 -9.54 9.18 26.46
N GLY A 322 -10.68 9.18 27.16
CA GLY A 322 -11.69 10.25 27.05
C GLY A 322 -12.49 10.23 25.74
N GLN A 323 -12.49 9.13 25.01
CA GLN A 323 -13.27 8.94 23.79
C GLN A 323 -14.74 8.73 24.15
N SER A 324 -15.59 9.68 23.87
CA SER A 324 -17.00 9.63 24.29
C SER A 324 -17.96 9.17 23.18
N THR A 325 -17.57 9.28 21.92
CA THR A 325 -18.49 9.16 20.79
C THR A 325 -18.37 7.87 20.00
N GLY A 326 -17.20 7.20 19.99
CA GLY A 326 -16.97 5.98 19.22
C GLY A 326 -16.91 6.19 17.70
N PRO A 327 -16.74 5.11 16.92
CA PRO A 327 -16.67 5.17 15.46
C PRO A 327 -17.95 5.72 14.85
N SER A 328 -17.85 6.76 14.02
CA SER A 328 -19.01 7.47 13.49
C SER A 328 -18.89 7.84 12.03
N LYS A 329 -20.00 7.93 11.33
CA LYS A 329 -20.10 8.33 9.92
C LYS A 329 -19.29 7.46 8.97
N ASN A 330 -18.95 6.23 9.35
CA ASN A 330 -18.30 5.29 8.45
C ASN A 330 -19.34 4.69 7.50
N LYS A 331 -18.90 4.37 6.28
CA LYS A 331 -19.75 3.84 5.24
C LYS A 331 -19.25 2.48 4.76
N PHE A 332 -20.16 1.53 4.66
CA PHE A 332 -19.97 0.23 4.03
C PHE A 332 -20.92 0.15 2.84
N SER A 333 -20.41 0.02 1.63
CA SER A 333 -21.26 -0.01 0.44
C SER A 333 -20.78 -0.98 -0.62
N GLN A 334 -21.73 -1.71 -1.20
CA GLN A 334 -21.47 -2.72 -2.23
C GLN A 334 -20.48 -3.80 -1.77
N CYS A 335 -20.44 -4.08 -0.48
CA CYS A 335 -19.60 -5.10 0.12
C CYS A 335 -20.34 -6.44 0.20
N GLN A 336 -19.57 -7.53 0.21
CA GLN A 336 -20.07 -8.87 0.51
C GLN A 336 -19.59 -9.32 1.88
N PHE A 337 -20.53 -9.76 2.72
CA PHE A 337 -20.28 -10.42 3.99
C PHE A 337 -20.76 -11.86 3.85
N ALA A 338 -19.83 -12.82 3.89
CA ALA A 338 -20.18 -14.22 3.71
C ALA A 338 -19.51 -15.11 4.77
N ASP A 339 -20.18 -16.15 5.20
CA ASP A 339 -19.67 -17.11 6.18
C ASP A 339 -19.11 -16.44 7.45
N ILE A 340 -19.86 -15.52 8.02
CA ILE A 340 -19.51 -14.81 9.26
C ILE A 340 -20.23 -15.48 10.44
N ASP A 341 -19.46 -15.94 11.44
CA ASP A 341 -20.05 -16.68 12.58
C ASP A 341 -20.95 -15.82 13.47
N ARG A 342 -20.64 -14.55 13.59
CA ARG A 342 -21.38 -13.57 14.38
C ARG A 342 -22.03 -12.53 13.47
N GLU A 343 -22.11 -11.30 13.93
CA GLU A 343 -22.68 -10.21 13.16
C GLU A 343 -21.82 -9.82 11.96
N GLY A 344 -22.44 -9.60 10.82
CA GLY A 344 -21.81 -8.99 9.67
C GLY A 344 -21.36 -7.55 9.98
N ILE A 345 -22.22 -6.77 10.62
CA ILE A 345 -21.92 -5.42 11.11
C ILE A 345 -22.47 -5.26 12.52
N ALA A 346 -21.60 -5.10 13.52
CA ALA A 346 -21.95 -4.81 14.90
C ALA A 346 -21.47 -3.42 15.30
N ILE A 347 -22.38 -2.50 15.58
CA ILE A 347 -22.07 -1.13 16.04
C ILE A 347 -22.65 -0.95 17.44
N ILE A 348 -21.84 -1.28 18.43
CA ILE A 348 -22.21 -1.22 19.84
C ILE A 348 -22.07 0.22 20.36
N LYS A 349 -21.13 0.97 19.80
CA LYS A 349 -20.91 2.39 20.09
C LYS A 349 -20.55 3.13 18.82
N GLY A 350 -21.07 4.35 18.66
CA GLY A 350 -20.85 5.17 17.48
C GLY A 350 -22.15 5.48 16.76
N THR A 351 -22.16 6.58 16.01
CA THR A 351 -23.41 7.12 15.43
C THR A 351 -23.23 7.45 13.95
N ASN A 352 -24.35 7.50 13.23
CA ASN A 352 -24.37 7.87 11.82
C ASN A 352 -23.48 7.01 10.90
N ASN A 353 -23.23 5.73 11.28
CA ASN A 353 -22.61 4.79 10.37
C ASN A 353 -23.67 4.29 9.38
N TYR A 354 -23.23 3.97 8.18
CA TYR A 354 -24.12 3.71 7.05
C TYR A 354 -23.74 2.42 6.33
N SER A 355 -24.69 1.49 6.23
CA SER A 355 -24.62 0.26 5.44
C SER A 355 -25.52 0.41 4.23
N SER A 356 -25.04 0.11 3.02
CA SER A 356 -25.86 0.24 1.82
C SER A 356 -25.47 -0.68 0.68
N HIS A 357 -26.44 -1.29 0.04
CA HIS A 357 -26.26 -2.16 -1.12
C HIS A 357 -25.26 -3.31 -0.87
N ASN A 358 -25.14 -3.75 0.38
CA ASN A 358 -24.28 -4.86 0.74
C ASN A 358 -25.04 -6.19 0.61
N ASN A 359 -24.32 -7.26 0.36
CA ASN A 359 -24.86 -8.62 0.36
C ASN A 359 -24.36 -9.36 1.61
N PHE A 360 -25.30 -9.93 2.36
CA PHE A 360 -25.03 -10.74 3.55
C PHE A 360 -25.50 -12.17 3.30
N GLU A 361 -24.57 -13.13 3.30
CA GLU A 361 -24.81 -14.54 3.03
C GLU A 361 -24.17 -15.42 4.10
N GLY A 362 -24.92 -16.35 4.71
CA GLY A 362 -24.38 -17.23 5.76
C GLY A 362 -23.88 -16.52 7.01
N VAL A 363 -24.42 -15.35 7.34
CA VAL A 363 -24.01 -14.54 8.49
C VAL A 363 -24.81 -14.93 9.73
N GLY A 364 -24.14 -14.96 10.89
CA GLY A 364 -24.73 -15.31 12.19
C GLY A 364 -24.80 -16.80 12.47
N ASN A 365 -24.13 -17.63 11.68
CA ASN A 365 -24.13 -19.07 11.78
C ASN A 365 -22.87 -19.57 12.48
N VAL A 366 -22.95 -19.89 13.77
CA VAL A 366 -21.80 -20.44 14.50
C VAL A 366 -21.40 -21.80 13.93
N GLY A 367 -20.17 -21.90 13.46
CA GLY A 367 -19.59 -23.16 13.02
C GLY A 367 -19.98 -23.64 11.63
N GLY A 368 -20.46 -22.76 10.76
CA GLY A 368 -20.86 -23.12 9.40
C GLY A 368 -22.08 -24.06 9.36
N ASN A 369 -22.72 -24.32 10.48
CA ASN A 369 -23.95 -25.08 10.56
C ASN A 369 -25.15 -24.20 10.20
N GLU A 370 -25.61 -24.32 8.98
CA GLU A 370 -26.73 -23.56 8.40
C GLU A 370 -28.03 -23.59 9.21
N GLY A 371 -28.13 -24.44 10.24
CA GLY A 371 -29.32 -24.59 11.12
C GLY A 371 -29.28 -23.77 12.43
N ASN A 372 -28.21 -23.13 12.81
CA ASN A 372 -28.02 -22.49 14.11
C ASN A 372 -27.69 -20.99 14.02
N ALA A 373 -28.60 -20.23 13.43
CA ALA A 373 -28.48 -18.78 13.48
C ALA A 373 -28.70 -18.27 14.91
N GLN A 374 -27.62 -17.85 15.54
CA GLN A 374 -27.65 -17.35 16.92
C GLN A 374 -27.47 -15.84 17.03
N TYR A 375 -27.00 -15.19 15.96
CA TYR A 375 -26.64 -13.78 15.97
C TYR A 375 -27.34 -12.98 14.85
N PRO A 376 -27.66 -11.71 15.09
CA PRO A 376 -28.22 -10.84 14.05
C PRO A 376 -27.21 -10.59 12.95
N VAL A 377 -27.70 -10.39 11.73
CA VAL A 377 -26.83 -10.04 10.59
C VAL A 377 -26.23 -8.64 10.78
N ILE A 378 -27.04 -7.71 11.26
CA ILE A 378 -26.64 -6.35 11.61
C ILE A 378 -27.16 -6.04 13.01
N ASP A 379 -26.27 -5.58 13.89
CA ASP A 379 -26.59 -5.09 15.22
C ASP A 379 -26.21 -3.60 15.35
N PHE A 380 -27.23 -2.75 15.42
CA PHE A 380 -27.06 -1.32 15.69
C PHE A 380 -27.54 -0.99 17.11
N THR A 381 -26.86 -1.51 18.11
CA THR A 381 -27.16 -1.18 19.51
C THR A 381 -27.00 0.33 19.77
N ALA A 382 -26.05 0.98 19.09
CA ALA A 382 -25.92 2.43 19.13
C ALA A 382 -26.90 3.12 18.18
N GLY A 383 -27.55 4.18 18.64
CA GLY A 383 -28.55 4.91 17.86
C GLY A 383 -27.97 5.73 16.70
N GLY A 384 -28.84 6.08 15.74
CA GLY A 384 -28.49 6.95 14.61
C GLY A 384 -27.72 6.27 13.47
N ASN A 385 -27.58 4.96 13.48
CA ASN A 385 -27.00 4.19 12.37
C ASN A 385 -28.11 3.75 11.40
N SER A 386 -27.75 3.47 10.14
CA SER A 386 -28.74 3.12 9.11
C SER A 386 -28.24 2.04 8.15
N SER A 387 -29.19 1.22 7.69
CA SER A 387 -29.03 0.22 6.63
C SER A 387 -30.01 0.50 5.51
N VAL A 388 -29.57 0.57 4.28
CA VAL A 388 -30.36 0.93 3.12
C VAL A 388 -30.06 0.01 1.95
N GLU A 389 -31.08 -0.62 1.40
CA GLU A 389 -30.98 -1.49 0.22
C GLU A 389 -29.94 -2.63 0.36
N ASP A 390 -29.68 -3.07 1.59
CA ASP A 390 -28.87 -4.24 1.85
C ASP A 390 -29.66 -5.51 1.54
N THR A 391 -28.98 -6.53 0.99
CA THR A 391 -29.57 -7.81 0.64
C THR A 391 -29.13 -8.87 1.64
N PHE A 392 -30.12 -9.66 2.14
CA PHE A 392 -29.86 -10.72 3.10
C PHE A 392 -30.24 -12.05 2.48
N ALA A 393 -29.27 -12.92 2.20
CA ALA A 393 -29.48 -14.27 1.75
C ALA A 393 -29.07 -15.24 2.86
N ARG A 394 -30.01 -16.10 3.28
CA ARG A 394 -29.75 -17.14 4.26
C ARG A 394 -30.22 -18.46 3.70
N THR A 395 -29.36 -19.46 3.75
CA THR A 395 -29.67 -20.83 3.28
C THR A 395 -30.23 -21.72 4.35
N SER A 396 -30.50 -21.24 5.58
CA SER A 396 -30.91 -22.07 6.69
C SER A 396 -32.36 -21.87 7.11
N ASP A 397 -32.89 -22.99 7.56
CA ASP A 397 -34.24 -23.25 8.03
C ASP A 397 -34.84 -22.10 8.84
N LEU A 398 -35.87 -21.47 8.28
CA LEU A 398 -36.71 -20.45 8.93
C LEU A 398 -37.53 -21.00 10.11
N SER A 399 -37.39 -22.30 10.45
CA SER A 399 -38.20 -22.95 11.50
C SER A 399 -37.91 -22.43 12.91
N ASN A 400 -36.78 -21.77 13.13
CA ASN A 400 -36.40 -21.14 14.41
C ASN A 400 -36.56 -19.62 14.42
N ASN A 401 -37.66 -19.10 13.98
CA ASN A 401 -38.26 -17.79 14.24
C ASN A 401 -37.34 -16.73 14.94
N GLN A 402 -36.09 -16.71 14.61
CA GLN A 402 -35.14 -15.67 15.06
C GLN A 402 -35.24 -14.51 14.07
N THR A 403 -35.78 -13.43 14.53
CA THR A 403 -35.91 -12.17 13.79
C THR A 403 -34.52 -11.74 13.34
N TYR A 404 -34.29 -11.66 12.04
CA TYR A 404 -33.01 -11.24 11.43
C TYR A 404 -32.58 -9.84 11.83
N LEU A 405 -33.44 -9.12 12.47
CA LEU A 405 -33.36 -7.78 12.95
C LEU A 405 -33.79 -7.80 14.41
N THR A 406 -32.90 -8.21 15.33
CA THR A 406 -33.22 -8.11 16.74
C THR A 406 -33.27 -6.65 17.15
N THR A 407 -34.47 -6.29 17.65
CA THR A 407 -34.76 -5.05 18.38
C THR A 407 -33.89 -3.85 18.01
N PHE A 408 -34.33 -3.16 17.01
CA PHE A 408 -33.83 -1.83 16.71
C PHE A 408 -34.61 -0.80 17.58
N PRO A 409 -34.15 -0.44 18.76
CA PRO A 409 -34.85 0.60 19.50
C PRO A 409 -34.78 1.98 18.85
N TYR A 410 -33.89 2.12 17.81
CA TYR A 410 -33.56 3.45 17.26
C TYR A 410 -33.34 3.49 15.74
N ILE A 411 -33.81 2.55 14.94
CA ILE A 411 -33.81 2.75 13.49
C ILE A 411 -34.93 3.71 13.11
N SER A 412 -34.54 4.91 12.71
CA SER A 412 -35.48 5.90 12.20
C SER A 412 -35.98 5.58 10.78
N GLU A 413 -35.31 4.73 10.02
CA GLU A 413 -35.70 4.39 8.65
C GLU A 413 -35.03 3.11 8.13
N ILE A 414 -35.78 2.05 7.88
CA ILE A 414 -35.36 0.94 7.02
C ILE A 414 -36.00 1.18 5.66
N LYS A 415 -35.21 1.66 4.70
CA LYS A 415 -35.62 1.68 3.29
C LYS A 415 -34.90 0.57 2.55
N GLY A 416 -35.46 -0.60 2.47
CA GLY A 416 -34.93 -1.71 1.71
C GLY A 416 -35.98 -2.79 1.46
N LYS A 417 -35.89 -3.46 0.32
CA LYS A 417 -36.62 -4.68 0.06
C LYS A 417 -35.97 -5.80 0.84
N VAL A 418 -36.64 -6.27 1.89
CA VAL A 418 -36.35 -7.60 2.44
C VAL A 418 -36.86 -8.59 1.40
N ASN A 419 -36.02 -9.09 0.53
CA ASN A 419 -36.33 -10.24 -0.29
C ASN A 419 -36.20 -11.48 0.60
N ALA A 420 -37.20 -11.74 1.43
CA ALA A 420 -37.42 -13.07 1.94
C ALA A 420 -37.92 -13.89 0.74
N SER A 421 -37.05 -14.65 0.10
CA SER A 421 -37.49 -15.76 -0.73
C SER A 421 -38.06 -16.80 0.23
N LEU A 422 -39.34 -16.72 0.47
CA LEU A 422 -40.09 -17.83 0.99
C LEU A 422 -39.94 -18.96 -0.02
N GLY A 423 -39.03 -19.88 0.26
CA GLY A 423 -38.91 -21.15 -0.43
C GLY A 423 -40.28 -21.78 -0.36
N GLY A 424 -40.85 -22.08 -1.54
CA GLY A 424 -42.16 -22.60 -1.69
C GLY A 424 -42.42 -23.87 -0.88
N PHE A 425 -43.68 -23.99 -0.53
CA PHE A 425 -44.31 -25.16 0.01
C PHE A 425 -44.02 -26.43 -0.79
#